data_b679fded2832f3f7a050be872c445573
#
_entry.id   b679fded2832f3f7a050be872c445573
#
_cell.length_a   1.000
_cell.length_b   1.000
_cell.length_c   1.000
_cell.angle_alpha   90.00
_cell.angle_beta   90.00
_cell.angle_gamma   90.00
#
_symmetry.space_group_name_H-M   'P 1'
#
loop_
_entity.id
_entity.type
_entity.pdbx_description
1 polymer ?
#
loop_
_entity_poly.entity_id
_entity_poly.type
_entity_poly.pdbx_seq_one_letter_code
_entity_poly.pdbx_strand_id
1 'polypeptide(L)'
;MQYNINIMIYNMAVMRLHATDRNRGIFMTQAIWEQGYTQNRELSWLQFNARVLAEAEDDAVPLLERCKFLSIFTSNLDEFFMIRVGSLCDMAAVDKDRIDNKSGMTAKEQLRRIYTAVEPLYERRDRAFADVDKRLRAEGLCRLAISDLDPAEHKYIKQYFKNVVAPVLSPQI
;
A
#
# COMPACT_ATOMS: atom_id res chain seq x y z
N MET A 1 15.90 -12.60 -8.53
CA MET A 1 15.80 -12.75 -10.00
C MET A 1 15.02 -13.98 -10.44
N GLN A 2 14.94 -15.04 -9.63
CA GLN A 2 14.27 -16.32 -9.96
C GLN A 2 12.73 -16.25 -9.93
N TYR A 3 12.14 -15.33 -9.14
CA TYR A 3 10.68 -15.22 -8.97
C TYR A 3 9.93 -14.63 -10.19
N ASN A 4 10.58 -13.77 -10.99
CA ASN A 4 9.95 -13.17 -12.17
C ASN A 4 9.83 -14.16 -13.36
N ILE A 5 10.70 -15.16 -13.44
CA ILE A 5 10.69 -16.13 -14.53
C ILE A 5 9.51 -17.10 -14.39
N ASN A 6 9.17 -17.50 -13.17
CA ASN A 6 8.06 -18.42 -12.93
C ASN A 6 6.69 -17.79 -13.22
N ILE A 7 6.53 -16.48 -12.92
CA ILE A 7 5.29 -15.74 -13.25
C ILE A 7 5.16 -15.57 -14.78
N MET A 8 6.27 -15.36 -15.49
CA MET A 8 6.28 -15.20 -16.95
C MET A 8 6.01 -16.54 -17.65
N ILE A 9 6.56 -17.65 -17.18
CA ILE A 9 6.31 -19.00 -17.70
C ILE A 9 4.85 -19.41 -17.45
N TYR A 10 4.30 -19.10 -16.28
CA TYR A 10 2.91 -19.37 -15.93
C TYR A 10 1.94 -18.60 -16.84
N ASN A 11 2.21 -17.32 -17.11
CA ASN A 11 1.42 -16.50 -18.03
C ASN A 11 1.52 -16.99 -19.50
N MET A 12 2.67 -17.50 -19.94
CA MET A 12 2.84 -18.08 -21.28
C MET A 12 2.13 -19.43 -21.43
N ALA A 13 2.08 -20.25 -20.40
CA ALA A 13 1.35 -21.53 -20.41
C ALA A 13 -0.17 -21.29 -20.48
N VAL A 14 -0.68 -20.28 -19.79
CA VAL A 14 -2.09 -19.87 -19.85
C VAL A 14 -2.45 -19.32 -21.23
N MET A 15 -1.56 -18.56 -21.91
CA MET A 15 -1.78 -18.07 -23.28
C MET A 15 -1.80 -19.19 -24.33
N ARG A 16 -1.04 -20.27 -24.16
CA ARG A 16 -1.04 -21.39 -25.13
C ARG A 16 -2.31 -22.24 -25.09
N LEU A 17 -3.00 -22.29 -23.94
CA LEU A 17 -4.29 -22.97 -23.82
C LEU A 17 -5.45 -22.20 -24.47
N HIS A 18 -5.29 -20.89 -24.76
CA HIS A 18 -6.31 -20.05 -25.38
C HIS A 18 -6.35 -20.11 -26.92
N ALA A 19 -5.41 -20.77 -27.57
CA ALA A 19 -5.30 -20.75 -29.04
C ALA A 19 -6.17 -21.77 -29.76
N THR A 20 -6.84 -22.70 -29.10
CA THR A 20 -7.51 -23.83 -29.74
C THR A 20 -9.02 -23.90 -29.60
N ASP A 21 -9.69 -22.99 -28.86
CA ASP A 21 -11.15 -23.10 -28.72
C ASP A 21 -11.85 -21.72 -28.67
N ARG A 22 -12.12 -21.15 -29.84
CA ARG A 22 -12.83 -19.86 -29.95
C ARG A 22 -14.31 -19.88 -29.54
N ASN A 23 -14.90 -21.03 -29.31
CA ASN A 23 -16.32 -21.15 -28.94
C ASN A 23 -16.61 -21.43 -27.49
N ARG A 24 -15.57 -21.59 -26.61
CA ARG A 24 -15.72 -21.82 -25.18
C ARG A 24 -15.39 -20.61 -24.30
N GLY A 25 -15.09 -19.45 -24.88
CA GLY A 25 -14.51 -18.30 -24.17
C GLY A 25 -15.40 -17.69 -23.06
N ILE A 26 -16.72 -17.91 -23.08
CA ILE A 26 -17.64 -17.31 -22.10
C ILE A 26 -17.79 -18.20 -20.84
N PHE A 27 -17.73 -19.51 -21.01
CA PHE A 27 -17.90 -20.44 -19.86
C PHE A 27 -16.60 -20.67 -19.05
N MET A 28 -15.42 -20.51 -19.67
CA MET A 28 -14.14 -20.71 -18.98
C MET A 28 -13.77 -19.56 -18.04
N THR A 29 -14.27 -18.34 -18.25
CA THR A 29 -13.97 -17.20 -17.38
C THR A 29 -14.60 -17.34 -15.98
N GLN A 30 -15.78 -17.90 -15.84
CA GLN A 30 -16.41 -18.18 -14.57
C GLN A 30 -15.70 -19.31 -13.80
N ALA A 31 -15.30 -20.38 -14.50
CA ALA A 31 -14.63 -21.53 -13.90
C ALA A 31 -13.23 -21.24 -13.31
N ILE A 32 -12.50 -20.25 -13.86
CA ILE A 32 -11.11 -19.93 -13.41
C ILE A 32 -11.09 -19.31 -12.01
N TRP A 33 -11.96 -18.38 -11.72
CA TRP A 33 -12.02 -17.74 -10.40
C TRP A 33 -12.69 -18.63 -9.34
N GLU A 34 -13.68 -19.45 -9.73
CA GLU A 34 -14.28 -20.46 -8.88
C GLU A 34 -13.27 -21.53 -8.45
N GLN A 35 -12.28 -21.82 -9.29
CA GLN A 35 -11.20 -22.77 -9.02
C GLN A 35 -10.01 -22.17 -8.24
N GLY A 36 -10.04 -20.88 -7.90
CA GLY A 36 -9.01 -20.23 -7.10
C GLY A 36 -7.69 -19.94 -7.83
N TYR A 37 -7.64 -20.03 -9.17
CA TYR A 37 -6.45 -19.72 -9.95
C TYR A 37 -6.18 -18.22 -10.11
N THR A 38 -7.16 -17.39 -9.79
CA THR A 38 -7.05 -15.94 -9.90
C THR A 38 -7.30 -15.29 -8.54
N GLN A 39 -6.70 -14.15 -8.33
CA GLN A 39 -6.81 -13.37 -7.11
C GLN A 39 -7.31 -11.97 -7.45
N ASN A 40 -8.04 -11.34 -6.53
CA ASN A 40 -8.38 -9.94 -6.66
C ASN A 40 -7.12 -9.08 -6.72
N ARG A 41 -7.08 -8.19 -7.70
CA ARG A 41 -5.90 -7.34 -7.97
C ARG A 41 -5.55 -6.43 -6.79
N GLU A 42 -6.54 -5.88 -6.12
CA GLU A 42 -6.34 -4.93 -5.02
C GLU A 42 -5.83 -5.65 -3.76
N LEU A 43 -6.36 -6.84 -3.47
CA LEU A 43 -5.85 -7.67 -2.36
C LEU A 43 -4.43 -8.18 -2.64
N SER A 44 -4.13 -8.54 -3.88
CA SER A 44 -2.77 -8.90 -4.29
C SER A 44 -1.79 -7.73 -4.14
N TRP A 45 -2.23 -6.51 -4.46
CA TRP A 45 -1.43 -5.32 -4.28
C TRP A 45 -1.14 -5.02 -2.79
N LEU A 46 -2.12 -5.22 -1.90
CA LEU A 46 -1.90 -5.10 -0.45
C LEU A 46 -0.87 -6.10 0.06
N GLN A 47 -0.84 -7.34 -0.47
CA GLN A 47 0.20 -8.32 -0.14
C GLN A 47 1.59 -7.87 -0.62
N PHE A 48 1.67 -7.20 -1.79
CA PHE A 48 2.92 -6.58 -2.22
C PHE A 48 3.37 -5.50 -1.24
N ASN A 49 2.49 -4.58 -0.87
CA ASN A 49 2.84 -3.51 0.07
C ASN A 49 3.17 -4.05 1.48
N ALA A 50 2.56 -5.16 1.88
CA ALA A 50 2.93 -5.87 3.12
C ALA A 50 4.37 -6.40 3.10
N ARG A 51 4.92 -6.76 1.91
CA ARG A 51 6.34 -7.14 1.78
C ARG A 51 7.26 -5.92 1.89
N VAL A 52 6.83 -4.75 1.38
CA VAL A 52 7.56 -3.49 1.60
C VAL A 52 7.65 -3.17 3.09
N LEU A 53 6.56 -3.39 3.83
CA LEU A 53 6.55 -3.22 5.30
C LEU A 53 7.48 -4.24 6.00
N ALA A 54 7.56 -5.46 5.50
CA ALA A 54 8.43 -6.50 6.07
C ALA A 54 9.92 -6.10 6.05
N GLU A 55 10.37 -5.33 5.04
CA GLU A 55 11.73 -4.77 5.01
C GLU A 55 11.97 -3.76 6.16
N ALA A 56 10.93 -3.04 6.57
CA ALA A 56 11.01 -2.15 7.73
C ALA A 56 11.01 -2.90 9.07
N GLU A 57 10.51 -4.12 9.10
CA GLU A 57 10.46 -5.00 10.28
C GLU A 57 11.74 -5.85 10.43
N ASP A 58 12.55 -6.01 9.37
CA ASP A 58 13.75 -6.83 9.37
C ASP A 58 14.93 -6.10 10.04
N ASP A 59 15.48 -6.71 11.10
CA ASP A 59 16.62 -6.19 11.84
C ASP A 59 17.95 -6.26 11.04
N ALA A 60 18.02 -7.03 9.97
CA ALA A 60 19.16 -7.06 9.07
C ALA A 60 19.24 -5.82 8.16
N VAL A 61 18.14 -5.11 8.00
CA VAL A 61 18.07 -3.87 7.21
C VAL A 61 18.60 -2.70 8.06
N PRO A 62 19.51 -1.86 7.54
CA PRO A 62 20.03 -0.69 8.26
C PRO A 62 18.92 0.24 8.74
N LEU A 63 19.06 0.79 9.94
CA LEU A 63 18.00 1.52 10.65
C LEU A 63 17.37 2.68 9.84
N LEU A 64 18.20 3.47 9.14
CA LEU A 64 17.69 4.56 8.30
C LEU A 64 16.99 4.06 7.02
N GLU A 65 17.38 2.90 6.50
CA GLU A 65 16.67 2.26 5.39
C GLU A 65 15.31 1.73 5.84
N ARG A 66 15.21 1.18 7.06
CA ARG A 66 13.92 0.81 7.67
C ARG A 66 12.96 2.02 7.73
N CYS A 67 13.47 3.21 8.08
CA CYS A 67 12.67 4.45 8.00
C CYS A 67 12.14 4.73 6.61
N LYS A 68 12.97 4.53 5.57
CA LYS A 68 12.55 4.71 4.18
C LYS A 68 11.46 3.73 3.78
N PHE A 69 11.58 2.45 4.17
CA PHE A 69 10.57 1.45 3.88
C PHE A 69 9.23 1.76 4.57
N LEU A 70 9.24 2.29 5.81
CA LEU A 70 8.04 2.80 6.48
C LEU A 70 7.38 3.94 5.70
N SER A 71 8.18 4.87 5.20
CA SER A 71 7.71 5.99 4.38
C SER A 71 7.12 5.50 3.04
N ILE A 72 7.82 4.59 2.36
CA ILE A 72 7.37 4.01 1.09
C ILE A 72 6.05 3.24 1.29
N PHE A 73 5.96 2.41 2.34
CA PHE A 73 4.73 1.70 2.68
C PHE A 73 3.54 2.64 2.84
N THR A 74 3.74 3.73 3.61
CA THR A 74 2.69 4.71 3.90
C THR A 74 2.27 5.46 2.63
N SER A 75 3.23 5.99 1.86
CA SER A 75 2.96 6.69 0.61
C SER A 75 2.24 5.81 -0.42
N ASN A 76 2.67 4.55 -0.55
CA ASN A 76 2.01 3.58 -1.42
C ASN A 76 0.55 3.35 -0.99
N LEU A 77 0.30 3.27 0.31
CA LEU A 77 -1.05 3.05 0.83
C LEU A 77 -1.95 4.28 0.61
N ASP A 78 -1.41 5.49 0.78
CA ASP A 78 -2.13 6.73 0.51
C ASP A 78 -2.55 6.82 -0.96
N GLU A 79 -1.63 6.53 -1.89
CA GLU A 79 -1.94 6.49 -3.33
C GLU A 79 -2.97 5.41 -3.66
N PHE A 80 -2.85 4.24 -3.06
CA PHE A 80 -3.81 3.14 -3.22
C PHE A 80 -5.21 3.56 -2.81
N PHE A 81 -5.36 4.23 -1.67
CA PHE A 81 -6.65 4.71 -1.21
C PHE A 81 -7.21 5.82 -2.09
N MET A 82 -6.40 6.80 -2.47
CA MET A 82 -6.84 7.90 -3.32
C MET A 82 -7.32 7.42 -4.68
N ILE A 83 -6.57 6.53 -5.32
CA ILE A 83 -6.85 6.16 -6.72
C ILE A 83 -7.72 4.91 -6.80
N ARG A 84 -7.29 3.80 -6.19
CA ARG A 84 -7.94 2.50 -6.40
C ARG A 84 -9.17 2.32 -5.54
N VAL A 85 -9.06 2.64 -4.25
CA VAL A 85 -10.22 2.55 -3.35
C VAL A 85 -11.26 3.60 -3.71
N GLY A 86 -10.84 4.83 -4.06
CA GLY A 86 -11.73 5.87 -4.57
C GLY A 86 -12.53 5.39 -5.78
N SER A 87 -11.85 4.83 -6.80
CA SER A 87 -12.54 4.26 -7.98
C SER A 87 -13.51 3.12 -7.65
N LEU A 88 -13.17 2.28 -6.66
CA LEU A 88 -14.08 1.22 -6.19
C LEU A 88 -15.31 1.80 -5.48
N CYS A 89 -15.15 2.88 -4.71
CA CYS A 89 -16.27 3.58 -4.08
C CYS A 89 -17.23 4.14 -5.12
N ASP A 90 -16.70 4.78 -6.18
CA ASP A 90 -17.53 5.30 -7.29
C ASP A 90 -18.26 4.16 -8.01
N MET A 91 -17.57 3.06 -8.31
CA MET A 91 -18.20 1.88 -8.91
C MET A 91 -19.30 1.29 -8.02
N ALA A 92 -19.08 1.20 -6.72
CA ALA A 92 -20.08 0.67 -5.78
C ALA A 92 -21.34 1.56 -5.69
N ALA A 93 -21.21 2.85 -5.97
CA ALA A 93 -22.33 3.80 -6.00
C ALA A 93 -23.14 3.71 -7.30
N VAL A 94 -22.46 3.55 -8.45
CA VAL A 94 -23.07 3.63 -9.79
C VAL A 94 -23.55 2.27 -10.29
N ASP A 95 -22.75 1.21 -10.12
CA ASP A 95 -23.02 -0.13 -10.68
C ASP A 95 -22.81 -1.20 -9.61
N LYS A 96 -23.86 -1.41 -8.82
CA LYS A 96 -23.84 -2.27 -7.64
C LYS A 96 -23.68 -3.76 -7.98
N ASP A 97 -24.11 -4.17 -9.16
CA ASP A 97 -24.14 -5.57 -9.58
C ASP A 97 -22.94 -5.97 -10.43
N ARG A 98 -22.09 -5.02 -10.80
CA ARG A 98 -20.88 -5.30 -11.56
C ARG A 98 -19.92 -6.17 -10.77
N ILE A 99 -19.53 -7.27 -11.40
CA ILE A 99 -18.63 -8.27 -10.84
C ILE A 99 -17.24 -8.13 -11.46
N ASP A 100 -16.21 -8.14 -10.63
CA ASP A 100 -14.82 -8.25 -11.08
C ASP A 100 -14.57 -9.64 -11.71
N ASN A 101 -14.10 -9.66 -12.95
CA ASN A 101 -13.92 -10.89 -13.72
C ASN A 101 -12.75 -11.77 -13.27
N LYS A 102 -11.96 -11.33 -12.29
CA LYS A 102 -10.83 -12.08 -11.73
C LYS A 102 -11.16 -12.73 -10.39
N SER A 103 -12.03 -12.13 -9.61
CA SER A 103 -12.33 -12.55 -8.25
C SER A 103 -13.79 -12.85 -7.99
N GLY A 104 -14.69 -12.52 -8.93
CA GLY A 104 -16.12 -12.69 -8.75
C GLY A 104 -16.77 -11.77 -7.72
N MET A 105 -16.03 -10.83 -7.20
CA MET A 105 -16.51 -9.92 -6.17
C MET A 105 -17.17 -8.68 -6.77
N THR A 106 -18.25 -8.22 -6.14
CA THR A 106 -18.77 -6.87 -6.38
C THR A 106 -17.81 -5.81 -5.83
N ALA A 107 -17.92 -4.56 -6.28
CA ALA A 107 -17.12 -3.46 -5.75
C ALA A 107 -17.27 -3.31 -4.23
N LYS A 108 -18.49 -3.48 -3.70
CA LYS A 108 -18.77 -3.45 -2.26
C LYS A 108 -18.05 -4.56 -1.48
N GLU A 109 -18.01 -5.77 -2.02
CA GLU A 109 -17.32 -6.89 -1.39
C GLU A 109 -15.79 -6.69 -1.44
N GLN A 110 -15.26 -6.15 -2.55
CA GLN A 110 -13.85 -5.78 -2.64
C GLN A 110 -13.46 -4.74 -1.58
N LEU A 111 -14.24 -3.66 -1.44
CA LEU A 111 -14.03 -2.63 -0.41
C LEU A 111 -14.00 -3.24 1.00
N ARG A 112 -15.00 -4.07 1.33
CA ARG A 112 -15.05 -4.74 2.64
C ARG A 112 -13.78 -5.54 2.91
N ARG A 113 -13.32 -6.35 1.95
CA ARG A 113 -12.10 -7.16 2.09
C ARG A 113 -10.83 -6.32 2.14
N ILE A 114 -10.78 -5.22 1.41
CA ILE A 114 -9.66 -4.27 1.46
C ILE A 114 -9.53 -3.69 2.87
N TYR A 115 -10.61 -3.15 3.44
CA TYR A 115 -10.57 -2.58 4.80
C TYR A 115 -10.15 -3.62 5.85
N THR A 116 -10.69 -4.83 5.78
CA THR A 116 -10.28 -5.92 6.67
C THR A 116 -8.80 -6.29 6.52
N ALA A 117 -8.26 -6.27 5.28
CA ALA A 117 -6.86 -6.62 5.02
C ALA A 117 -5.88 -5.51 5.41
N VAL A 118 -6.30 -4.24 5.39
CA VAL A 118 -5.45 -3.08 5.70
C VAL A 118 -5.29 -2.89 7.21
N GLU A 119 -6.30 -3.17 8.00
CA GLU A 119 -6.27 -2.95 9.46
C GLU A 119 -5.04 -3.56 10.15
N PRO A 120 -4.70 -4.84 9.97
CA PRO A 120 -3.51 -5.43 10.57
C PRO A 120 -2.19 -4.84 10.01
N LEU A 121 -2.20 -4.26 8.81
CA LEU A 121 -1.03 -3.61 8.23
C LEU A 121 -0.72 -2.28 8.94
N TYR A 122 -1.73 -1.53 9.33
CA TYR A 122 -1.54 -0.33 10.15
C TYR A 122 -0.93 -0.66 11.51
N GLU A 123 -1.43 -1.70 12.17
CA GLU A 123 -0.88 -2.12 13.47
C GLU A 123 0.59 -2.57 13.34
N ARG A 124 0.94 -3.30 12.28
CA ARG A 124 2.33 -3.70 12.00
C ARG A 124 3.22 -2.49 11.77
N ARG A 125 2.78 -1.53 10.93
CA ARG A 125 3.49 -0.27 10.67
C ARG A 125 3.75 0.49 11.96
N ASP A 126 2.76 0.63 12.82
CA ASP A 126 2.88 1.41 14.06
C ASP A 126 3.85 0.74 15.04
N ARG A 127 3.85 -0.59 15.13
CA ARG A 127 4.86 -1.34 15.91
C ARG A 127 6.27 -1.17 15.33
N ALA A 128 6.43 -1.32 14.02
CA ALA A 128 7.72 -1.15 13.36
C ALA A 128 8.24 0.29 13.54
N PHE A 129 7.36 1.29 13.41
CA PHE A 129 7.72 2.69 13.64
C PHE A 129 8.16 2.94 15.09
N ALA A 130 7.47 2.39 16.08
CA ALA A 130 7.83 2.53 17.48
C ALA A 130 9.20 1.90 17.79
N ASP A 131 9.52 0.73 17.20
CA ASP A 131 10.83 0.10 17.35
C ASP A 131 11.94 0.94 16.71
N VAL A 132 11.72 1.42 15.48
CA VAL A 132 12.67 2.27 14.75
C VAL A 132 12.90 3.60 15.49
N ASP A 133 11.86 4.28 15.97
CA ASP A 133 11.97 5.54 16.72
C ASP A 133 12.78 5.34 18.02
N LYS A 134 12.53 4.23 18.74
CA LYS A 134 13.30 3.88 19.94
C LYS A 134 14.78 3.70 19.66
N ARG A 135 15.13 3.00 18.57
CA ARG A 135 16.52 2.76 18.17
C ARG A 135 17.20 4.04 17.68
N LEU A 136 16.50 4.89 16.91
CA LEU A 136 17.01 6.19 16.48
C LEU A 136 17.34 7.09 17.68
N ARG A 137 16.50 7.09 18.73
CA ARG A 137 16.78 7.82 19.95
C ARG A 137 18.06 7.34 20.66
N ALA A 138 18.31 6.03 20.65
CA ALA A 138 19.53 5.46 21.20
C ALA A 138 20.78 5.90 20.42
N GLU A 139 20.66 6.20 19.13
CA GLU A 139 21.72 6.76 18.25
C GLU A 139 21.78 8.30 18.30
N GLY A 140 21.01 8.95 19.19
CA GLY A 140 20.98 10.42 19.33
C GLY A 140 20.08 11.15 18.33
N LEU A 141 19.30 10.44 17.52
CA LEU A 141 18.34 11.01 16.58
C LEU A 141 16.94 11.03 17.19
N CYS A 142 16.56 12.16 17.80
CA CYS A 142 15.28 12.30 18.47
C CYS A 142 14.30 13.15 17.66
N ARG A 143 13.09 12.65 17.48
CA ARG A 143 11.96 13.46 17.04
C ARG A 143 11.37 14.15 18.29
N LEU A 144 11.38 15.48 18.28
CA LEU A 144 10.86 16.29 19.37
C LEU A 144 9.48 16.87 19.00
N ALA A 145 8.59 16.97 19.96
CA ALA A 145 7.40 17.80 19.83
C ALA A 145 7.78 19.27 20.08
N ILE A 146 6.96 20.19 19.59
CA ILE A 146 7.21 21.65 19.79
C ILE A 146 7.23 21.99 21.31
N SER A 147 6.45 21.27 22.10
CA SER A 147 6.44 21.40 23.58
C SER A 147 7.74 20.99 24.27
N ASP A 148 8.55 20.18 23.60
CA ASP A 148 9.76 19.57 24.18
C ASP A 148 11.03 20.37 23.82
N LEU A 149 10.86 21.42 23.00
CA LEU A 149 11.95 22.27 22.55
C LEU A 149 12.43 23.22 23.65
N ASP A 150 13.73 23.40 23.75
CA ASP A 150 14.29 24.47 24.57
C ASP A 150 14.01 25.88 23.97
N PRO A 151 14.21 26.97 24.73
CA PRO A 151 13.94 28.32 24.25
C PRO A 151 14.76 28.73 23.00
N ALA A 152 15.97 28.21 22.80
CA ALA A 152 16.82 28.51 21.66
C ALA A 152 16.35 27.76 20.42
N GLU A 153 16.03 26.48 20.57
CA GLU A 153 15.42 25.63 19.54
C GLU A 153 14.07 26.19 19.08
N HIS A 154 13.21 26.56 20.04
CA HIS A 154 11.91 27.15 19.73
C HIS A 154 12.06 28.46 18.93
N LYS A 155 13.01 29.33 19.31
CA LYS A 155 13.33 30.56 18.58
C LYS A 155 13.80 30.25 17.16
N TYR A 156 14.70 29.27 16.99
CA TYR A 156 15.19 28.83 15.69
C TYR A 156 14.07 28.32 14.78
N ILE A 157 13.24 27.40 15.26
CA ILE A 157 12.12 26.83 14.50
C ILE A 157 11.13 27.92 14.09
N LYS A 158 10.81 28.86 15.00
CA LYS A 158 9.91 29.99 14.69
C LYS A 158 10.48 30.89 13.57
N GLN A 159 11.79 31.17 13.61
CA GLN A 159 12.45 31.96 12.55
C GLN A 159 12.50 31.21 11.23
N TYR A 160 12.82 29.91 11.26
CA TYR A 160 12.82 29.06 10.09
C TYR A 160 11.44 29.01 9.43
N PHE A 161 10.40 28.78 10.23
CA PHE A 161 9.03 28.79 9.71
C PHE A 161 8.68 30.12 9.04
N LYS A 162 8.95 31.24 9.72
CA LYS A 162 8.63 32.58 9.21
C LYS A 162 9.37 32.90 7.90
N ASN A 163 10.65 32.54 7.82
CA ASN A 163 11.52 33.00 6.72
C ASN A 163 11.55 32.01 5.54
N VAL A 164 11.30 30.72 5.77
CA VAL A 164 11.46 29.67 4.76
C VAL A 164 10.12 29.01 4.42
N VAL A 165 9.33 28.63 5.42
CA VAL A 165 8.10 27.86 5.20
C VAL A 165 6.92 28.77 4.86
N ALA A 166 6.65 29.78 5.67
CA ALA A 166 5.50 30.66 5.50
C ALA A 166 5.42 31.37 4.13
N PRO A 167 6.55 31.82 3.52
CA PRO A 167 6.50 32.47 2.20
C PRO A 167 6.06 31.55 1.04
N VAL A 168 6.20 30.22 1.19
CA VAL A 168 5.82 29.25 0.15
C VAL A 168 4.42 28.66 0.38
N LEU A 169 3.78 28.98 1.50
CA LEU A 169 2.43 28.56 1.79
C LEU A 169 1.42 29.46 1.08
N SER A 170 0.54 28.86 0.29
CA SER A 170 -0.61 29.53 -0.32
C SER A 170 -1.89 29.03 0.36
N PRO A 171 -2.47 29.80 1.30
CA PRO A 171 -3.74 29.42 1.91
C PRO A 171 -4.83 29.35 0.82
N GLN A 172 -5.52 28.22 0.72
CA GLN A 172 -6.69 28.06 -0.13
C GLN A 172 -7.93 28.20 0.74
N ILE A 173 -8.85 29.07 0.32
CA ILE A 173 -10.13 29.31 0.96
C ILE A 173 -11.20 28.46 0.28
#